data_5d25153658443643115f9491c3c1360e
#
_entry.id   5d25153658443643115f9491c3c1360e
#
_cell.length_a   1.000
_cell.length_b   1.000
_cell.length_c   1.000
_cell.angle_alpha   90.00
_cell.angle_beta   90.00
_cell.angle_gamma   90.00
#
_symmetry.space_group_name_H-M   'P 1'
#
loop_
_entity.id
_entity.type
_entity.pdbx_description
1 polymer ?
#
loop_
_entity_poly.entity_id
_entity_poly.type
_entity_poly.pdbx_seq_one_letter_code
_entity_poly.pdbx_strand_id
1 'polypeptide(L)'
;MLFRSVFSDLNNLNDISMWNKYIDICGVSEQELYDNLDAELHEFANVQGVTYEEICARLKEMYDGYHFTHNSKGMYNPFSLLLAFDRNEFKSYWFETGTPTYLVELLKKHHYDLHRMAHEETDEQVLNSMDSESTNPIPVIYQSGYLTIKGYDEEFGIYRLGFPNREVEIGRASCRERV
;
A
#
# COMPACT_ATOMS: atom_id res chain seq x y z
N MET A 1 5.88 -5.08 16.63
CA MET A 1 6.29 -6.47 16.94
C MET A 1 6.09 -7.29 15.68
N LEU A 2 7.15 -7.72 15.06
CA LEU A 2 7.14 -8.34 13.75
C LEU A 2 6.77 -9.82 13.90
N PHE A 3 5.58 -10.18 13.45
CA PHE A 3 5.06 -11.56 13.56
C PHE A 3 5.93 -12.60 12.85
N ARG A 4 6.68 -12.20 11.83
CA ARG A 4 7.50 -13.11 11.04
C ARG A 4 8.70 -13.68 11.81
N SER A 5 9.29 -12.92 12.74
CA SER A 5 10.41 -13.39 13.54
C SER A 5 10.04 -14.50 14.53
N VAL A 6 8.76 -14.59 14.90
CA VAL A 6 8.24 -15.66 15.79
C VAL A 6 8.01 -16.97 15.02
N PHE A 7 7.80 -16.88 13.70
CA PHE A 7 7.45 -18.02 12.85
C PHE A 7 8.55 -18.44 11.86
N SER A 8 9.66 -17.70 11.79
CA SER A 8 10.76 -17.98 10.86
C SER A 8 11.41 -19.35 11.08
N ASP A 9 11.36 -19.87 12.33
CA ASP A 9 11.90 -21.18 12.69
C ASP A 9 10.90 -22.35 12.53
N LEU A 10 9.66 -22.06 12.15
CA LEU A 10 8.64 -23.07 11.90
C LEU A 10 8.71 -23.56 10.45
N ASN A 11 9.45 -24.61 10.21
CA ASN A 11 9.64 -25.24 8.88
C ASN A 11 8.33 -25.71 8.21
N ASN A 12 7.18 -25.55 8.86
CA ASN A 12 5.87 -26.03 8.39
C ASN A 12 5.02 -24.88 7.79
N LEU A 13 5.50 -23.63 7.85
CA LEU A 13 4.77 -22.47 7.28
C LEU A 13 5.37 -22.11 5.93
N ASN A 14 4.51 -22.03 4.94
CA ASN A 14 4.87 -21.49 3.64
C ASN A 14 4.58 -19.99 3.60
N ASP A 15 5.55 -19.20 3.19
CA ASP A 15 5.34 -17.81 2.85
C ASP A 15 4.64 -17.73 1.48
N ILE A 16 3.41 -17.25 1.47
CA ILE A 16 2.57 -17.14 0.26
C ILE A 16 2.48 -15.71 -0.26
N SER A 17 3.19 -14.77 0.34
CA SER A 17 3.06 -13.32 0.09
C SER A 17 3.27 -12.93 -1.38
N MET A 18 4.14 -13.67 -2.09
CA MET A 18 4.46 -13.41 -3.49
C MET A 18 3.88 -14.44 -4.47
N TRP A 19 2.97 -15.31 -3.98
CA TRP A 19 2.39 -16.34 -4.84
C TRP A 19 1.19 -15.81 -5.63
N ASN A 20 1.27 -15.89 -6.95
CA ASN A 20 0.19 -15.46 -7.85
C ASN A 20 -1.18 -16.10 -7.54
N LYS A 21 -1.20 -17.27 -6.92
CA LYS A 21 -2.44 -17.97 -6.51
C LYS A 21 -3.23 -17.22 -5.43
N TYR A 22 -2.58 -16.36 -4.65
CA TYR A 22 -3.14 -15.72 -3.46
C TYR A 22 -3.14 -14.18 -3.56
N ILE A 23 -3.01 -13.64 -4.78
CA ILE A 23 -2.95 -12.19 -5.01
C ILE A 23 -4.21 -11.44 -4.57
N ASP A 24 -5.35 -12.11 -4.57
CA ASP A 24 -6.66 -11.52 -4.23
C ASP A 24 -7.09 -11.81 -2.78
N ILE A 25 -6.19 -12.35 -1.94
CA ILE A 25 -6.54 -12.72 -0.56
C ILE A 25 -6.65 -11.51 0.38
N CYS A 26 -6.01 -10.41 0.03
CA CYS A 26 -6.00 -9.16 0.79
C CYS A 26 -6.37 -8.01 -0.14
N GLY A 27 -7.08 -7.02 0.41
CA GLY A 27 -7.56 -5.88 -0.35
C GLY A 27 -8.99 -6.07 -0.87
N VAL A 28 -9.44 -5.11 -1.66
CA VAL A 28 -10.71 -5.17 -2.42
C VAL A 28 -10.37 -4.96 -3.88
N SER A 29 -10.75 -5.89 -4.72
CA SER A 29 -10.60 -5.76 -6.17
C SER A 29 -11.63 -4.79 -6.75
N GLU A 30 -11.35 -4.25 -7.94
CA GLU A 30 -12.30 -3.38 -8.64
C GLU A 30 -13.61 -4.11 -8.95
N GLN A 31 -13.56 -5.42 -9.24
CA GLN A 31 -14.75 -6.22 -9.46
C GLN A 31 -15.58 -6.37 -8.20
N GLU A 32 -14.97 -6.68 -7.07
CA GLU A 32 -15.66 -6.78 -5.77
C GLU A 32 -16.28 -5.46 -5.34
N LEU A 33 -15.62 -4.33 -5.66
CA LEU A 33 -16.16 -3.00 -5.42
C LEU A 33 -17.49 -2.82 -6.15
N TYR A 34 -17.55 -3.13 -7.45
CA TYR A 34 -18.78 -2.99 -8.24
C TYR A 34 -19.84 -4.02 -7.87
N ASP A 35 -19.44 -5.25 -7.56
CA ASP A 35 -20.41 -6.32 -7.25
C ASP A 35 -21.06 -6.18 -5.86
N ASN A 36 -20.33 -5.59 -4.89
CA ASN A 36 -20.78 -5.60 -3.50
C ASN A 36 -21.06 -4.20 -2.92
N LEU A 37 -20.55 -3.12 -3.52
CA LEU A 37 -20.62 -1.76 -2.98
C LEU A 37 -21.24 -0.76 -3.98
N ASP A 38 -22.05 -1.25 -4.94
CA ASP A 38 -22.67 -0.41 -5.97
C ASP A 38 -23.64 0.63 -5.37
N ALA A 39 -24.40 0.26 -4.34
CA ALA A 39 -25.31 1.16 -3.66
C ALA A 39 -24.55 2.31 -2.96
N GLU A 40 -23.45 1.99 -2.30
CA GLU A 40 -22.57 2.96 -1.63
C GLU A 40 -21.89 3.89 -2.64
N LEU A 41 -21.51 3.37 -3.82
CA LEU A 41 -21.00 4.18 -4.92
C LEU A 41 -22.00 5.22 -5.40
N HIS A 42 -23.25 4.82 -5.58
CA HIS A 42 -24.33 5.73 -5.98
C HIS A 42 -24.62 6.77 -4.89
N GLU A 43 -24.68 6.36 -3.62
CA GLU A 43 -24.87 7.26 -2.50
C GLU A 43 -23.74 8.30 -2.42
N PHE A 44 -22.50 7.84 -2.51
CA PHE A 44 -21.33 8.73 -2.44
C PHE A 44 -21.30 9.72 -3.61
N ALA A 45 -21.64 9.28 -4.84
CA ALA A 45 -21.74 10.15 -6.00
C ALA A 45 -22.79 11.24 -5.79
N ASN A 46 -23.97 10.87 -5.26
CA ASN A 46 -25.04 11.81 -4.94
C ASN A 46 -24.63 12.85 -3.88
N VAL A 47 -23.98 12.41 -2.80
CA VAL A 47 -23.52 13.32 -1.74
C VAL A 47 -22.47 14.30 -2.24
N GLN A 48 -21.54 13.80 -3.09
CA GLN A 48 -20.49 14.64 -3.68
C GLN A 48 -20.99 15.50 -4.85
N GLY A 49 -22.19 15.28 -5.36
CA GLY A 49 -22.75 16.00 -6.50
C GLY A 49 -22.01 15.73 -7.82
N VAL A 50 -21.48 14.53 -8.00
CA VAL A 50 -20.73 14.09 -9.19
C VAL A 50 -21.39 12.89 -9.82
N THR A 51 -20.91 12.48 -11.02
CA THR A 51 -21.41 11.27 -11.69
C THR A 51 -20.85 10.01 -11.05
N TYR A 52 -21.48 8.86 -11.33
CA TYR A 52 -21.01 7.56 -10.89
C TYR A 52 -19.59 7.27 -11.40
N GLU A 53 -19.33 7.57 -12.67
CA GLU A 53 -18.01 7.37 -13.29
C GLU A 53 -16.94 8.24 -12.64
N GLU A 54 -17.29 9.48 -12.28
CA GLU A 54 -16.35 10.38 -11.60
C GLU A 54 -16.02 9.90 -10.18
N ILE A 55 -16.99 9.38 -9.42
CA ILE A 55 -16.72 8.85 -8.09
C ILE A 55 -15.85 7.61 -8.16
N CYS A 56 -16.11 6.69 -9.11
CA CYS A 56 -15.29 5.51 -9.33
C CYS A 56 -13.84 5.88 -9.70
N ALA A 57 -13.66 6.84 -10.61
CA ALA A 57 -12.34 7.32 -11.00
C ALA A 57 -11.57 7.95 -9.83
N ARG A 58 -12.24 8.75 -9.00
CA ARG A 58 -11.63 9.38 -7.82
C ARG A 58 -11.28 8.36 -6.73
N LEU A 59 -12.14 7.37 -6.49
CA LEU A 59 -11.84 6.28 -5.55
C LEU A 59 -10.64 5.47 -6.02
N LYS A 60 -10.56 5.19 -7.32
CA LYS A 60 -9.42 4.49 -7.92
C LYS A 60 -8.13 5.27 -7.75
N GLU A 61 -8.12 6.55 -8.06
CA GLU A 61 -6.94 7.42 -7.88
C GLU A 61 -6.49 7.48 -6.42
N MET A 62 -7.44 7.56 -5.48
CA MET A 62 -7.15 7.76 -4.06
C MET A 62 -6.73 6.49 -3.33
N TYR A 63 -7.38 5.34 -3.60
CA TYR A 63 -7.27 4.18 -2.72
C TYR A 63 -6.89 2.87 -3.40
N ASP A 64 -6.89 2.81 -4.75
CA ASP A 64 -6.43 1.65 -5.52
C ASP A 64 -4.91 1.67 -5.71
N GLY A 65 -4.36 0.57 -6.23
CA GLY A 65 -2.99 0.50 -6.73
C GLY A 65 -2.00 -0.26 -5.84
N TYR A 66 -2.48 -0.99 -4.85
CA TYR A 66 -1.65 -1.97 -4.14
C TYR A 66 -1.45 -3.22 -5.00
N HIS A 67 -0.21 -3.59 -5.23
CA HIS A 67 0.19 -4.77 -5.98
C HIS A 67 0.99 -5.71 -5.09
N PHE A 68 0.51 -6.94 -4.94
CA PHE A 68 1.16 -7.97 -4.12
C PHE A 68 2.19 -8.79 -4.91
N THR A 69 2.06 -8.82 -6.24
CA THR A 69 3.05 -9.37 -7.16
C THR A 69 3.18 -8.45 -8.38
N HIS A 70 4.22 -8.64 -9.18
CA HIS A 70 4.43 -7.85 -10.40
C HIS A 70 3.35 -8.08 -11.47
N ASN A 71 2.63 -9.20 -11.41
CA ASN A 71 1.54 -9.57 -12.33
C ASN A 71 0.14 -9.30 -11.76
N SER A 72 0.03 -8.79 -10.52
CA SER A 72 -1.28 -8.53 -9.91
C SER A 72 -1.90 -7.26 -10.47
N LYS A 73 -3.24 -7.23 -10.50
CA LYS A 73 -4.00 -5.99 -10.66
C LYS A 73 -3.89 -5.13 -9.40
N GLY A 74 -4.18 -3.85 -9.51
CA GLY A 74 -4.33 -2.97 -8.36
C GLY A 74 -5.45 -3.44 -7.44
N MET A 75 -5.22 -3.30 -6.14
CA MET A 75 -6.19 -3.59 -5.09
C MET A 75 -6.42 -2.34 -4.26
N TYR A 76 -7.66 -2.09 -3.90
CA TYR A 76 -8.01 -1.01 -2.98
C TYR A 76 -7.60 -1.34 -1.55
N ASN A 77 -7.17 -0.32 -0.81
CA ASN A 77 -7.03 -0.43 0.64
C ASN A 77 -8.42 -0.51 1.29
N PRO A 78 -8.80 -1.65 1.90
CA PRO A 78 -10.14 -1.81 2.47
C PRO A 78 -10.44 -0.82 3.58
N PHE A 79 -9.46 -0.49 4.42
CA PHE A 79 -9.63 0.44 5.53
C PHE A 79 -10.00 1.84 5.05
N SER A 80 -9.22 2.40 4.12
CA SER A 80 -9.47 3.74 3.59
C SER A 80 -10.72 3.79 2.73
N LEU A 81 -10.97 2.74 1.93
CA LEU A 81 -12.15 2.62 1.09
C LEU A 81 -13.45 2.62 1.92
N LEU A 82 -13.53 1.78 2.95
CA LEU A 82 -14.72 1.67 3.80
C LEU A 82 -14.97 2.96 4.60
N LEU A 83 -13.93 3.63 5.08
CA LEU A 83 -14.07 4.93 5.75
C LEU A 83 -14.51 6.04 4.78
N ALA A 84 -14.08 5.99 3.51
CA ALA A 84 -14.55 6.93 2.51
C ALA A 84 -16.04 6.79 2.26
N PHE A 85 -16.57 5.57 2.20
CA PHE A 85 -18.01 5.30 2.09
C PHE A 85 -18.78 5.70 3.35
N ASP A 86 -18.29 5.30 4.54
CA ASP A 86 -18.95 5.64 5.83
C ASP A 86 -19.14 7.15 6.02
N ARG A 87 -18.16 7.94 5.56
CA ARG A 87 -18.16 9.40 5.72
C ARG A 87 -18.57 10.18 4.48
N ASN A 88 -18.71 9.52 3.34
CA ASN A 88 -18.91 10.15 2.04
C ASN A 88 -17.87 11.26 1.75
N GLU A 89 -16.61 11.03 2.13
CA GLU A 89 -15.53 12.03 2.08
C GLU A 89 -14.20 11.39 1.63
N PHE A 90 -13.41 12.14 0.85
CA PHE A 90 -12.05 11.75 0.45
C PHE A 90 -11.02 12.32 1.42
N LYS A 91 -10.29 11.47 2.11
CA LYS A 91 -9.18 11.81 3.04
C LYS A 91 -8.06 10.79 3.00
N SER A 92 -6.92 11.15 3.56
CA SER A 92 -5.79 10.23 3.75
C SER A 92 -5.94 9.48 5.08
N TYR A 93 -6.94 8.60 5.14
CA TYR A 93 -7.33 7.86 6.36
C TYR A 93 -6.21 6.97 6.90
N TRP A 94 -5.43 6.35 6.02
CA TRP A 94 -4.30 5.52 6.41
C TRP A 94 -3.26 6.27 7.25
N PHE A 95 -3.01 7.54 6.90
CA PHE A 95 -2.07 8.39 7.62
C PHE A 95 -2.65 9.01 8.90
N GLU A 96 -3.95 9.26 8.95
CA GLU A 96 -4.59 9.84 10.14
C GLU A 96 -4.56 8.88 11.33
N THR A 97 -4.67 7.56 11.08
CA THR A 97 -4.75 6.54 12.14
C THR A 97 -3.42 6.01 12.60
N GLY A 98 -2.37 6.24 11.85
CA GLY A 98 -1.11 5.57 12.11
C GLY A 98 0.06 6.08 11.31
N THR A 99 0.22 7.42 11.09
CA THR A 99 1.56 7.83 10.68
C THR A 99 2.49 7.33 11.75
N PRO A 100 3.21 6.24 11.51
CA PRO A 100 3.93 5.63 12.59
C PRO A 100 5.02 6.62 12.94
N THR A 101 4.96 7.15 14.13
CA THR A 101 6.13 7.80 14.76
C THR A 101 7.37 6.97 14.45
N TYR A 102 7.22 5.65 14.48
CA TYR A 102 8.23 4.69 14.07
C TYR A 102 8.74 4.88 12.63
N LEU A 103 7.87 5.09 11.63
CA LEU A 103 8.34 5.31 10.25
C LEU A 103 9.14 6.62 10.14
N VAL A 104 8.64 7.69 10.76
CA VAL A 104 9.35 8.98 10.79
C VAL A 104 10.70 8.83 11.47
N GLU A 105 10.76 8.14 12.61
CA GLU A 105 12.02 7.86 13.32
C GLU A 105 12.96 7.00 12.49
N LEU A 106 12.44 5.98 11.79
CA LEU A 106 13.22 5.12 10.91
C LEU A 106 13.83 5.92 9.76
N LEU A 107 13.04 6.76 9.10
CA LEU A 107 13.50 7.62 8.00
C LEU A 107 14.57 8.62 8.48
N LYS A 108 14.37 9.24 9.66
CA LYS A 108 15.37 10.12 10.29
C LYS A 108 16.66 9.39 10.62
N LYS A 109 16.57 8.23 11.26
CA LYS A 109 17.72 7.41 11.66
C LYS A 109 18.61 7.05 10.48
N HIS A 110 17.99 6.75 9.34
CA HIS A 110 18.69 6.35 8.13
C HIS A 110 18.97 7.49 7.16
N HIS A 111 18.63 8.75 7.52
CA HIS A 111 18.75 9.91 6.63
C HIS A 111 18.18 9.64 5.23
N TYR A 112 17.03 8.94 5.20
CA TYR A 112 16.46 8.46 3.96
C TYR A 112 15.82 9.59 3.16
N ASP A 113 16.17 9.69 1.88
CA ASP A 113 15.60 10.69 0.99
C ASP A 113 14.21 10.26 0.50
N LEU A 114 13.17 10.94 0.98
CA LEU A 114 11.79 10.69 0.61
C LEU A 114 11.50 10.85 -0.89
N HIS A 115 12.35 11.58 -1.64
CA HIS A 115 12.20 11.69 -3.09
C HIS A 115 12.56 10.38 -3.80
N ARG A 116 13.46 9.58 -3.23
CA ARG A 116 13.85 8.29 -3.77
C ARG A 116 12.76 7.24 -3.63
N MET A 117 11.88 7.35 -2.61
CA MET A 117 10.81 6.37 -2.36
C MET A 117 9.92 6.09 -3.58
N ALA A 118 9.75 7.08 -4.47
CA ALA A 118 8.93 6.92 -5.68
C ALA A 118 9.56 6.03 -6.75
N HIS A 119 10.87 5.73 -6.64
CA HIS A 119 11.67 5.06 -7.66
C HIS A 119 12.70 4.10 -7.05
N GLU A 120 12.32 3.38 -6.00
CA GLU A 120 13.20 2.40 -5.38
C GLU A 120 13.25 1.12 -6.20
N GLU A 121 14.46 0.58 -6.29
CA GLU A 121 14.72 -0.70 -6.92
C GLU A 121 15.32 -1.66 -5.91
N THR A 122 14.84 -2.91 -5.89
CA THR A 122 15.25 -3.90 -4.90
C THR A 122 15.02 -5.31 -5.40
N ASP A 123 15.69 -6.28 -4.81
CA ASP A 123 15.46 -7.69 -5.06
C ASP A 123 14.45 -8.30 -4.08
N GLU A 124 14.02 -9.53 -4.38
CA GLU A 124 13.05 -10.26 -3.55
C GLU A 124 13.58 -10.57 -2.13
N GLN A 125 14.88 -10.80 -1.99
CA GLN A 125 15.49 -11.11 -0.69
C GLN A 125 15.39 -9.91 0.24
N VAL A 126 15.62 -8.71 -0.29
CA VAL A 126 15.47 -7.45 0.47
C VAL A 126 14.00 -7.24 0.83
N LEU A 127 13.04 -7.40 -0.10
CA LEU A 127 11.61 -7.23 0.21
C LEU A 127 11.13 -8.18 1.30
N ASN A 128 11.67 -9.39 1.32
CA ASN A 128 11.34 -10.41 2.30
C ASN A 128 12.16 -10.33 3.58
N SER A 129 13.19 -9.46 3.64
CA SER A 129 13.99 -9.30 4.84
C SER A 129 13.19 -8.61 5.93
N MET A 130 13.34 -9.09 7.17
CA MET A 130 12.67 -8.54 8.36
C MET A 130 13.67 -8.22 9.46
N ASP A 131 14.90 -7.95 9.09
CA ASP A 131 15.91 -7.60 10.05
C ASP A 131 15.66 -6.19 10.58
N SER A 132 15.19 -6.10 11.81
CA SER A 132 14.94 -4.84 12.52
C SER A 132 16.23 -4.05 12.79
N GLU A 133 17.39 -4.69 12.67
CA GLU A 133 18.71 -4.08 12.82
C GLU A 133 19.29 -3.65 11.48
N SER A 134 18.64 -4.01 10.36
CA SER A 134 19.06 -3.62 9.03
C SER A 134 19.15 -2.11 8.87
N THR A 135 20.21 -1.68 8.20
CA THR A 135 20.38 -0.26 7.80
C THR A 135 19.47 0.14 6.64
N ASN A 136 18.81 -0.84 5.98
CA ASN A 136 17.91 -0.60 4.87
C ASN A 136 16.47 -0.46 5.36
N PRO A 137 15.82 0.71 5.23
CA PRO A 137 14.44 0.91 5.66
C PRO A 137 13.39 0.38 4.66
N ILE A 138 13.78 0.03 3.42
CA ILE A 138 12.87 -0.35 2.33
C ILE A 138 11.94 -1.51 2.68
N PRO A 139 12.42 -2.63 3.27
CA PRO A 139 11.53 -3.73 3.64
C PRO A 139 10.39 -3.30 4.57
N VAL A 140 10.72 -2.48 5.56
CA VAL A 140 9.73 -1.99 6.53
C VAL A 140 8.73 -1.04 5.87
N ILE A 141 9.20 -0.13 5.02
CA ILE A 141 8.37 0.83 4.28
C ILE A 141 7.42 0.08 3.34
N TYR A 142 7.91 -0.92 2.61
CA TYR A 142 7.11 -1.77 1.72
C TYR A 142 6.07 -2.59 2.50
N GLN A 143 6.49 -3.31 3.53
CA GLN A 143 5.61 -4.17 4.33
C GLN A 143 4.58 -3.38 5.16
N SER A 144 4.86 -2.10 5.42
CA SER A 144 3.91 -1.18 6.05
C SER A 144 2.93 -0.55 5.05
N GLY A 145 2.98 -0.91 3.76
CA GLY A 145 2.04 -0.43 2.75
C GLY A 145 2.30 0.99 2.25
N TYR A 146 3.47 1.58 2.51
CA TYR A 146 3.84 2.89 1.95
C TYR A 146 4.42 2.78 0.54
N LEU A 147 4.95 1.62 0.19
CA LEU A 147 5.38 1.29 -1.16
C LEU A 147 4.64 0.04 -1.65
N THR A 148 4.53 -0.07 -2.95
CA THR A 148 4.00 -1.24 -3.64
C THR A 148 4.85 -1.58 -4.86
N ILE A 149 4.69 -2.76 -5.42
CA ILE A 149 5.37 -3.19 -6.65
C ILE A 149 4.74 -2.45 -7.83
N LYS A 150 5.54 -1.69 -8.58
CA LYS A 150 5.13 -0.99 -9.82
C LYS A 150 5.66 -1.68 -11.09
N GLY A 151 6.61 -2.57 -10.94
CA GLY A 151 7.16 -3.31 -12.06
C GLY A 151 8.23 -4.30 -11.62
N TYR A 152 8.63 -5.14 -12.56
CA TYR A 152 9.65 -6.15 -12.36
C TYR A 152 10.53 -6.27 -13.61
N ASP A 153 11.81 -6.33 -13.40
CA ASP A 153 12.79 -6.59 -14.45
C ASP A 153 13.17 -8.08 -14.38
N GLU A 154 12.71 -8.86 -15.37
CA GLU A 154 12.93 -10.30 -15.42
C GLU A 154 14.40 -10.66 -15.68
N GLU A 155 15.15 -9.80 -16.37
CA GLU A 155 16.55 -10.06 -16.71
C GLU A 155 17.44 -9.97 -15.48
N PHE A 156 17.16 -9.00 -14.60
CA PHE A 156 17.96 -8.75 -13.39
C PHE A 156 17.30 -9.21 -12.09
N GLY A 157 16.04 -9.65 -12.13
CA GLY A 157 15.29 -10.07 -10.94
C GLY A 157 14.97 -8.91 -9.99
N ILE A 158 14.81 -7.69 -10.53
CA ILE A 158 14.68 -6.46 -9.75
C ILE A 158 13.24 -5.96 -9.75
N TYR A 159 12.69 -5.71 -8.58
CA TYR A 159 11.40 -5.05 -8.38
C TYR A 159 11.57 -3.53 -8.37
N ARG A 160 10.72 -2.83 -9.10
CA ARG A 160 10.57 -1.39 -9.03
C ARG A 160 9.41 -1.07 -8.10
N LEU A 161 9.68 -0.28 -7.07
CA LEU A 161 8.71 0.13 -6.08
C LEU A 161 8.28 1.59 -6.30
N GLY A 162 7.08 1.91 -5.82
CA GLY A 162 6.55 3.27 -5.86
C GLY A 162 5.35 3.40 -4.93
N PHE A 163 4.80 4.61 -4.83
CA PHE A 163 3.59 4.83 -4.04
C PHE A 163 2.41 4.09 -4.65
N PRO A 164 1.58 3.41 -3.83
CA PRO A 164 0.40 2.72 -4.34
C PRO A 164 -0.58 3.69 -5.00
N ASN A 165 -0.90 4.78 -4.34
CA ASN A 165 -1.97 5.69 -4.70
C ASN A 165 -1.74 7.11 -4.17
N ARG A 166 -2.68 8.00 -4.48
CA ARG A 166 -2.62 9.40 -4.09
C ARG A 166 -2.76 9.62 -2.58
N GLU A 167 -3.52 8.76 -1.88
CA GLU A 167 -3.63 8.83 -0.42
C GLU A 167 -2.25 8.77 0.24
N VAL A 168 -1.44 7.79 -0.13
CA VAL A 168 -0.09 7.59 0.40
C VAL A 168 0.84 8.71 -0.03
N GLU A 169 0.71 9.19 -1.27
CA GLU A 169 1.50 10.31 -1.77
C GLU A 169 1.22 11.62 -1.01
N ILE A 170 -0.06 11.93 -0.73
CA ILE A 170 -0.45 13.10 0.08
C ILE A 170 0.06 12.96 1.50
N GLY A 171 -0.10 11.78 2.11
CA GLY A 171 0.38 11.51 3.45
C GLY A 171 1.89 11.69 3.61
N ARG A 172 2.68 11.36 2.58
CA ARG A 172 4.12 11.65 2.54
C ARG A 172 4.42 13.14 2.71
N ALA A 173 3.64 14.01 2.11
CA ALA A 173 3.84 15.46 2.25
C ALA A 173 3.73 15.90 3.71
N SER A 174 2.77 15.33 4.45
CA SER A 174 2.62 15.56 5.90
C SER A 174 3.78 14.98 6.74
N CYS A 175 4.39 13.87 6.30
CA CYS A 175 5.60 13.35 6.93
C CYS A 175 6.79 14.27 6.72
N ARG A 176 6.94 14.89 5.55
CA ARG A 176 8.05 15.79 5.22
C ARG A 176 8.13 17.00 6.15
N GLU A 177 7.00 17.50 6.63
CA GLU A 177 6.95 18.62 7.59
C GLU A 177 7.40 18.21 8.99
N ARG A 178 7.45 16.91 9.30
CA ARG A 178 7.82 16.35 10.61
C ARG A 178 9.23 15.75 10.63
N VAL A 179 9.86 15.56 9.48
CA VAL A 179 11.23 15.07 9.31
C VAL A 179 12.20 16.24 9.20
#